data_c1b0ae0c4dc6f09b9a6940a33a21067e
#
_entry.id   c1b0ae0c4dc6f09b9a6940a33a21067e
#
_cell.length_a   1.000
_cell.length_b   1.000
_cell.length_c   1.000
_cell.angle_alpha   90.00
_cell.angle_beta   90.00
_cell.angle_gamma   90.00
#
_symmetry.space_group_name_H-M   'P 1'
#
loop_
_entity.id
_entity.type
_entity.pdbx_description
1 polymer ?
#
loop_
_entity_poly.entity_id
_entity_poly.type
_entity_poly.pdbx_seq_one_letter_code
_entity_poly.pdbx_strand_id
1 'polypeptide(L)'
;MLIIDSQIHIWQNGRMSPHHRQAETYSIEEAIAEMDAAGVNGAVIHPPGSLGEAVNLYAEEAVRRHPEKFCILGHFDLLSPERESIVANWRKRTGMLGFRFTFGEPHQKSWWSDGSLDWFWAACEKHDLRVGLLASGGTLAAFGNIARRYPGLKMHIDHIGRGGGRADLKDDALYANLPEMLALAKLPNVAVKLSGAPSTSSEAYPYKNIHGYLRQIIETFGSDRCFWGTDITRMPCSWKQCVTMYTEEMPWLKGRDLERVMGGAVVDWLGWKRPAAQ
;
A
#
# COMPACT_ATOMS: atom_id res chain seq x y z
N MET A 1 -10.46 -11.73 -14.71
CA MET A 1 -9.44 -11.65 -13.62
C MET A 1 -9.83 -10.52 -12.69
N LEU A 2 -9.69 -10.75 -11.37
CA LEU A 2 -9.91 -9.72 -10.35
C LEU A 2 -8.72 -8.76 -10.31
N ILE A 3 -8.96 -7.45 -10.45
CA ILE A 3 -7.95 -6.40 -10.39
C ILE A 3 -8.25 -5.49 -9.21
N ILE A 4 -7.38 -5.46 -8.21
CA ILE A 4 -7.50 -4.67 -6.99
C ILE A 4 -6.28 -3.77 -6.84
N ASP A 5 -6.49 -2.47 -6.81
CA ASP A 5 -5.43 -1.51 -6.53
C ASP A 5 -5.12 -1.49 -5.03
N SER A 6 -3.92 -1.89 -4.65
CA SER A 6 -3.51 -1.95 -3.23
C SER A 6 -3.22 -0.58 -2.61
N GLN A 7 -3.30 0.50 -3.39
CA GLN A 7 -2.93 1.84 -2.93
C GLN A 7 -3.63 2.95 -3.70
N ILE A 8 -4.66 3.56 -3.09
CA ILE A 8 -5.23 4.81 -3.56
C ILE A 8 -5.44 5.78 -2.40
N HIS A 9 -5.60 7.05 -2.73
CA HIS A 9 -6.04 8.11 -1.84
C HIS A 9 -7.29 8.76 -2.41
N ILE A 10 -8.26 9.08 -1.57
CA ILE A 10 -9.42 9.93 -1.89
C ILE A 10 -9.54 11.02 -0.84
N TRP A 11 -10.00 12.19 -1.21
CA TRP A 11 -10.20 13.33 -0.30
C TRP A 11 -11.24 14.31 -0.83
N GLN A 12 -11.91 15.04 0.08
CA GLN A 12 -12.93 16.04 -0.27
C GLN A 12 -12.41 17.47 -0.19
N ASN A 13 -11.53 17.76 0.77
CA ASN A 13 -11.06 19.10 1.02
C ASN A 13 -9.56 19.08 1.34
N GLY A 14 -8.85 20.06 0.83
CA GLY A 14 -7.42 20.24 1.08
C GLY A 14 -6.56 19.81 -0.11
N ARG A 15 -5.27 20.01 0.04
CA ARG A 15 -4.27 19.65 -0.98
C ARG A 15 -3.38 18.56 -0.47
N MET A 16 -3.18 17.58 -1.30
CA MET A 16 -2.19 16.53 -1.08
C MET A 16 -0.76 17.08 -1.14
N SER A 17 0.19 16.27 -0.68
CA SER A 17 1.61 16.60 -0.83
C SER A 17 1.95 16.89 -2.31
N PRO A 18 3.00 17.68 -2.62
CA PRO A 18 3.31 18.13 -3.98
C PRO A 18 3.49 17.03 -5.03
N HIS A 19 3.69 15.80 -4.59
CA HIS A 19 3.85 14.65 -5.49
C HIS A 19 2.55 14.09 -6.05
N HIS A 20 1.40 14.49 -5.48
CA HIS A 20 0.07 14.08 -5.92
C HIS A 20 -0.57 15.12 -6.84
N ARG A 21 -1.66 14.75 -7.48
CA ARG A 21 -2.53 15.72 -8.19
C ARG A 21 -2.87 16.86 -7.25
N GLN A 22 -2.62 18.10 -7.70
CA GLN A 22 -2.87 19.31 -6.91
C GLN A 22 -4.31 19.80 -7.14
N ALA A 23 -5.27 18.93 -6.80
CA ALA A 23 -6.70 19.19 -6.80
C ALA A 23 -7.22 19.37 -5.39
N GLU A 24 -8.25 20.18 -5.19
CA GLU A 24 -8.90 20.36 -3.88
C GLU A 24 -9.68 19.12 -3.44
N THR A 25 -10.13 18.33 -4.40
CA THR A 25 -10.87 17.09 -4.19
C THR A 25 -10.35 15.98 -5.12
N TYR A 26 -10.45 14.76 -4.67
CA TYR A 26 -10.48 13.55 -5.49
C TYR A 26 -11.52 12.64 -4.88
N SER A 27 -12.73 12.71 -5.41
CA SER A 27 -13.94 12.17 -4.81
C SER A 27 -14.06 10.64 -4.98
N ILE A 28 -15.00 10.06 -4.24
CA ILE A 28 -15.40 8.65 -4.38
C ILE A 28 -15.85 8.39 -5.81
N GLU A 29 -16.67 9.28 -6.37
CA GLU A 29 -17.25 9.16 -7.71
C GLU A 29 -16.18 9.25 -8.81
N GLU A 30 -15.23 10.18 -8.67
CA GLU A 30 -14.10 10.31 -9.60
C GLU A 30 -13.22 9.06 -9.57
N ALA A 31 -12.89 8.56 -8.37
CA ALA A 31 -12.10 7.34 -8.22
C ALA A 31 -12.80 6.14 -8.87
N ILE A 32 -14.12 5.96 -8.65
CA ILE A 32 -14.90 4.88 -9.26
C ILE A 32 -14.93 5.01 -10.78
N ALA A 33 -15.18 6.20 -11.31
CA ALA A 33 -15.22 6.42 -12.76
C ALA A 33 -13.88 6.08 -13.42
N GLU A 34 -12.76 6.51 -12.84
CA GLU A 34 -11.42 6.18 -13.35
C GLU A 34 -11.10 4.68 -13.20
N MET A 35 -11.50 4.04 -12.08
CA MET A 35 -11.34 2.59 -11.87
C MET A 35 -12.11 1.79 -12.95
N ASP A 36 -13.37 2.11 -13.15
CA ASP A 36 -14.23 1.42 -14.12
C ASP A 36 -13.69 1.57 -15.55
N ALA A 37 -13.24 2.77 -15.93
CA ALA A 37 -12.58 3.02 -17.22
C ALA A 37 -11.28 2.23 -17.40
N ALA A 38 -10.56 1.94 -16.32
CA ALA A 38 -9.33 1.15 -16.35
C ALA A 38 -9.55 -0.36 -16.21
N GLY A 39 -10.76 -0.81 -15.86
CA GLY A 39 -11.08 -2.20 -15.57
C GLY A 39 -10.63 -2.66 -14.17
N VAL A 40 -10.49 -1.73 -13.23
CA VAL A 40 -10.12 -2.00 -11.83
C VAL A 40 -11.38 -2.29 -11.01
N ASN A 41 -11.44 -3.44 -10.37
CA ASN A 41 -12.64 -3.93 -9.69
C ASN A 41 -12.78 -3.42 -8.25
N GLY A 42 -11.70 -2.95 -7.64
CA GLY A 42 -11.71 -2.41 -6.29
C GLY A 42 -10.36 -1.85 -5.88
N ALA A 43 -10.31 -1.19 -4.72
CA ALA A 43 -9.10 -0.58 -4.23
C ALA A 43 -9.01 -0.54 -2.70
N VAL A 44 -7.80 -0.52 -2.19
CA VAL A 44 -7.50 -0.26 -0.78
C VAL A 44 -7.28 1.23 -0.60
N ILE A 45 -8.18 1.88 0.13
CA ILE A 45 -8.07 3.31 0.44
C ILE A 45 -7.07 3.50 1.58
N HIS A 46 -6.15 4.42 1.36
CA HIS A 46 -5.27 4.94 2.39
C HIS A 46 -5.63 6.40 2.64
N PRO A 47 -6.36 6.72 3.72
CA PRO A 47 -6.69 8.10 4.06
C PRO A 47 -5.43 8.95 4.15
N PRO A 48 -5.37 10.14 3.51
CA PRO A 48 -4.16 10.95 3.50
C PRO A 48 -3.83 11.51 4.90
N GLY A 49 -2.79 11.04 5.55
CA GLY A 49 -2.40 11.45 6.91
C GLY A 49 -2.12 12.96 7.05
N SER A 50 -1.69 13.62 5.97
CA SER A 50 -1.47 15.07 5.93
C SER A 50 -2.76 15.90 6.11
N LEU A 51 -3.94 15.30 5.93
CA LEU A 51 -5.24 15.94 6.08
C LEU A 51 -5.93 15.63 7.42
N GLY A 52 -5.22 15.00 8.35
CA GLY A 52 -5.71 14.68 9.70
C GLY A 52 -6.58 13.41 9.75
N GLU A 53 -7.12 13.12 10.93
CA GLU A 53 -7.88 11.88 11.15
C GLU A 53 -9.28 11.88 10.54
N ALA A 54 -9.87 13.06 10.29
CA ALA A 54 -11.21 13.19 9.71
C ALA A 54 -11.33 12.51 8.33
N VAL A 55 -10.23 12.37 7.61
CA VAL A 55 -10.21 11.68 6.30
C VAL A 55 -10.52 10.18 6.40
N ASN A 56 -10.35 9.56 7.58
CA ASN A 56 -10.81 8.20 7.81
C ASN A 56 -12.34 8.09 7.64
N LEU A 57 -13.10 9.10 8.09
CA LEU A 57 -14.56 9.12 7.98
C LEU A 57 -15.02 9.15 6.52
N TYR A 58 -14.32 9.89 5.68
CA TYR A 58 -14.61 9.92 4.23
C TYR A 58 -14.30 8.57 3.56
N ALA A 59 -13.23 7.91 3.95
CA ALA A 59 -12.95 6.55 3.48
C ALA A 59 -14.01 5.54 3.96
N GLU A 60 -14.49 5.66 5.22
CA GLU A 60 -15.58 4.83 5.74
C GLU A 60 -16.89 5.07 4.99
N GLU A 61 -17.17 6.31 4.58
CA GLU A 61 -18.29 6.62 3.69
C GLU A 61 -18.17 5.90 2.36
N ALA A 62 -16.98 5.91 1.73
CA ALA A 62 -16.76 5.18 0.50
C ALA A 62 -17.07 3.69 0.65
N VAL A 63 -16.64 3.05 1.74
CA VAL A 63 -16.94 1.64 1.99
C VAL A 63 -18.42 1.40 2.30
N ARG A 64 -19.08 2.29 3.05
CA ARG A 64 -20.53 2.15 3.31
C ARG A 64 -21.34 2.20 2.01
N ARG A 65 -20.96 3.04 1.06
CA ARG A 65 -21.63 3.20 -0.23
C ARG A 65 -21.28 2.11 -1.23
N HIS A 66 -20.03 1.63 -1.19
CA HIS A 66 -19.46 0.70 -2.16
C HIS A 66 -18.59 -0.38 -1.47
N PRO A 67 -19.19 -1.24 -0.63
CA PRO A 67 -18.44 -2.24 0.15
C PRO A 67 -17.77 -3.29 -0.73
N GLU A 68 -18.26 -3.50 -1.95
CA GLU A 68 -17.68 -4.39 -2.95
C GLU A 68 -16.44 -3.78 -3.64
N LYS A 69 -16.28 -2.44 -3.60
CA LYS A 69 -15.18 -1.75 -4.25
C LYS A 69 -14.04 -1.37 -3.30
N PHE A 70 -14.31 -1.12 -2.02
CA PHE A 70 -13.33 -0.51 -1.13
C PHE A 70 -13.14 -1.23 0.20
N CYS A 71 -11.90 -1.21 0.69
CA CYS A 71 -11.54 -1.43 2.09
C CYS A 71 -10.47 -0.40 2.50
N ILE A 72 -10.12 -0.35 3.78
CA ILE A 72 -9.32 0.75 4.33
C ILE A 72 -8.14 0.22 5.15
N LEU A 73 -6.97 0.78 4.91
CA LEU A 73 -5.87 0.81 5.86
C LEU A 73 -5.73 2.26 6.36
N GLY A 74 -6.31 2.52 7.53
CA GLY A 74 -6.42 3.86 8.08
C GLY A 74 -5.21 4.26 8.94
N HIS A 75 -5.34 5.36 9.63
CA HIS A 75 -4.34 5.84 10.58
C HIS A 75 -5.01 6.55 11.76
N PHE A 76 -4.26 6.75 12.84
CA PHE A 76 -4.66 7.52 13.99
C PHE A 76 -3.42 8.06 14.71
N ASP A 77 -3.62 8.96 15.66
CA ASP A 77 -2.50 9.45 16.48
C ASP A 77 -2.05 8.37 17.47
N LEU A 78 -0.86 7.79 17.23
CA LEU A 78 -0.26 6.76 18.07
C LEU A 78 0.10 7.26 19.49
N LEU A 79 0.08 8.57 19.73
CA LEU A 79 0.28 9.18 21.03
C LEU A 79 -1.04 9.46 21.77
N SER A 80 -2.19 9.19 21.15
CA SER A 80 -3.50 9.34 21.78
C SER A 80 -3.58 8.60 23.13
N PRO A 81 -4.16 9.19 24.18
CA PRO A 81 -4.38 8.50 25.45
C PRO A 81 -5.30 7.29 25.31
N GLU A 82 -6.16 7.27 24.28
CA GLU A 82 -7.10 6.19 23.98
C GLU A 82 -6.55 5.14 23.02
N ARG A 83 -5.29 5.21 22.65
CA ARG A 83 -4.63 4.44 21.58
C ARG A 83 -4.89 2.92 21.66
N GLU A 84 -4.84 2.33 22.85
CA GLU A 84 -5.07 0.89 23.01
C GLU A 84 -6.53 0.51 22.74
N SER A 85 -7.47 1.33 23.21
CA SER A 85 -8.89 1.17 22.92
C SER A 85 -9.19 1.35 21.43
N ILE A 86 -8.56 2.33 20.78
CA ILE A 86 -8.68 2.57 19.34
C ILE A 86 -8.25 1.32 18.57
N VAL A 87 -7.08 0.75 18.86
CA VAL A 87 -6.58 -0.46 18.18
C VAL A 87 -7.49 -1.66 18.45
N ALA A 88 -7.91 -1.88 19.69
CA ALA A 88 -8.76 -3.01 20.06
C ALA A 88 -10.16 -2.99 19.37
N ASN A 89 -10.63 -1.79 19.02
CA ASN A 89 -11.93 -1.62 18.37
C ASN A 89 -11.83 -1.30 16.86
N TRP A 90 -10.64 -1.29 16.28
CA TRP A 90 -10.41 -0.82 14.92
C TRP A 90 -11.26 -1.54 13.87
N ARG A 91 -11.34 -2.86 13.95
CA ARG A 91 -12.15 -3.67 13.02
C ARG A 91 -13.68 -3.50 13.16
N LYS A 92 -14.15 -2.85 14.23
CA LYS A 92 -15.58 -2.51 14.36
C LYS A 92 -15.97 -1.32 13.50
N ARG A 93 -14.99 -0.54 13.03
CA ARG A 93 -15.20 0.56 12.11
C ARG A 93 -15.38 0.04 10.69
N THR A 94 -16.19 0.75 9.91
CA THR A 94 -16.58 0.34 8.56
C THR A 94 -15.35 0.20 7.64
N GLY A 95 -15.10 -1.02 7.15
CA GLY A 95 -14.05 -1.29 6.17
C GLY A 95 -12.62 -1.25 6.68
N MET A 96 -12.38 -0.98 7.96
CA MET A 96 -11.04 -0.90 8.53
C MET A 96 -10.43 -2.29 8.71
N LEU A 97 -9.35 -2.60 7.95
CA LEU A 97 -8.66 -3.88 8.01
C LEU A 97 -7.29 -3.80 8.68
N GLY A 98 -6.80 -2.60 8.91
CA GLY A 98 -5.49 -2.37 9.51
C GLY A 98 -5.06 -0.92 9.39
N PHE A 99 -3.77 -0.72 9.47
CA PHE A 99 -3.15 0.59 9.52
C PHE A 99 -2.13 0.81 8.41
N ARG A 100 -1.92 2.08 8.07
CA ARG A 100 -0.83 2.50 7.20
C ARG A 100 -0.15 3.75 7.78
N PHE A 101 1.18 3.68 7.97
CA PHE A 101 1.98 4.80 8.48
C PHE A 101 3.24 5.06 7.63
N THR A 102 3.74 6.29 7.71
CA THR A 102 4.98 6.69 7.03
C THR A 102 6.14 6.91 7.99
N PHE A 103 5.86 7.27 9.25
CA PHE A 103 6.84 7.71 10.25
C PHE A 103 7.83 8.73 9.70
N GLY A 104 7.29 9.74 9.00
CA GLY A 104 8.07 10.75 8.28
C GLY A 104 8.53 11.91 9.15
N GLU A 105 7.84 12.16 10.27
CA GLU A 105 8.14 13.28 11.15
C GLU A 105 9.42 13.03 11.96
N PRO A 106 10.18 14.10 12.29
CA PRO A 106 11.45 13.97 13.04
C PRO A 106 11.33 13.15 14.33
N HIS A 107 10.27 13.36 15.12
CA HIS A 107 10.04 12.64 16.38
C HIS A 107 9.63 11.17 16.18
N GLN A 108 9.17 10.80 14.99
CA GLN A 108 8.75 9.42 14.67
C GLN A 108 9.94 8.54 14.23
N LYS A 109 11.10 9.13 13.96
CA LYS A 109 12.26 8.38 13.46
C LYS A 109 12.78 7.34 14.46
N SER A 110 12.70 7.62 15.74
CA SER A 110 13.12 6.70 16.80
C SER A 110 12.15 5.53 16.95
N TRP A 111 10.88 5.67 16.56
CA TRP A 111 9.84 4.66 16.70
C TRP A 111 10.13 3.35 15.99
N TRP A 112 11.04 3.38 15.01
CA TRP A 112 11.49 2.18 14.34
C TRP A 112 12.29 1.23 15.23
N SER A 113 12.90 1.72 16.33
CA SER A 113 13.88 0.94 17.10
C SER A 113 13.93 1.19 18.59
N ASP A 114 13.28 2.24 19.11
CA ASP A 114 13.34 2.62 20.53
C ASP A 114 12.39 1.83 21.46
N GLY A 115 11.53 0.97 20.88
CA GLY A 115 10.57 0.18 21.62
C GLY A 115 9.28 0.92 22.00
N SER A 116 9.16 2.20 21.72
CA SER A 116 7.97 3.01 22.07
C SER A 116 6.68 2.51 21.43
N LEU A 117 6.77 1.82 20.30
CA LEU A 117 5.64 1.21 19.59
C LEU A 117 5.48 -0.30 19.81
N ASP A 118 6.20 -0.91 20.75
CA ASP A 118 6.08 -2.35 21.02
C ASP A 118 4.64 -2.74 21.42
N TRP A 119 3.95 -1.88 22.17
CA TRP A 119 2.53 -2.03 22.48
C TRP A 119 1.66 -2.11 21.22
N PHE A 120 1.97 -1.30 20.21
CA PHE A 120 1.19 -1.20 18.96
C PHE A 120 1.35 -2.47 18.10
N TRP A 121 2.59 -2.93 17.94
CA TRP A 121 2.87 -4.16 17.18
C TRP A 121 2.18 -5.37 17.83
N ALA A 122 2.32 -5.51 19.15
CA ALA A 122 1.66 -6.57 19.92
C ALA A 122 0.12 -6.49 19.83
N ALA A 123 -0.45 -5.28 19.92
CA ALA A 123 -1.89 -5.09 19.81
C ALA A 123 -2.39 -5.41 18.39
N CYS A 124 -1.67 -4.99 17.34
CA CYS A 124 -2.01 -5.32 15.96
C CYS A 124 -1.96 -6.84 15.70
N GLU A 125 -0.94 -7.53 16.19
CA GLU A 125 -0.85 -9.00 16.13
C GLU A 125 -2.03 -9.66 16.82
N LYS A 126 -2.33 -9.28 18.07
CA LYS A 126 -3.44 -9.79 18.88
C LYS A 126 -4.81 -9.62 18.22
N HIS A 127 -5.04 -8.49 17.58
CA HIS A 127 -6.33 -8.16 16.97
C HIS A 127 -6.40 -8.46 15.47
N ASP A 128 -5.43 -9.21 14.94
CA ASP A 128 -5.34 -9.61 13.51
C ASP A 128 -5.43 -8.40 12.54
N LEU A 129 -4.79 -7.28 12.92
CA LEU A 129 -4.72 -6.07 12.10
C LEU A 129 -3.49 -6.09 11.21
N ARG A 130 -3.62 -5.60 9.98
CA ARG A 130 -2.52 -5.49 9.02
C ARG A 130 -1.84 -4.15 9.17
N VAL A 131 -0.51 -4.14 8.98
CA VAL A 131 0.25 -2.89 9.07
C VAL A 131 1.07 -2.67 7.81
N GLY A 132 0.75 -1.60 7.08
CA GLY A 132 1.53 -1.10 5.96
C GLY A 132 2.47 0.01 6.41
N LEU A 133 3.72 -0.07 6.01
CA LEU A 133 4.73 0.93 6.36
C LEU A 133 5.51 1.39 5.14
N LEU A 134 5.76 2.69 5.08
CA LEU A 134 6.68 3.28 4.11
C LEU A 134 8.13 3.08 4.60
N ALA A 135 8.60 1.84 4.54
CA ALA A 135 9.98 1.49 4.90
C ALA A 135 10.89 1.56 3.67
N SER A 136 12.07 2.14 3.83
CA SER A 136 13.06 2.26 2.75
C SER A 136 14.46 2.46 3.30
N GLY A 137 15.49 2.07 2.54
CA GLY A 137 16.88 2.26 2.90
C GLY A 137 17.14 1.86 4.35
N GLY A 138 17.69 2.75 5.17
CA GLY A 138 18.06 2.47 6.56
C GLY A 138 16.94 1.99 7.49
N THR A 139 15.65 2.13 7.10
CA THR A 139 14.53 1.62 7.91
C THR A 139 14.11 0.19 7.57
N LEU A 140 14.59 -0.39 6.47
CA LEU A 140 14.28 -1.78 6.08
C LEU A 140 14.75 -2.80 7.10
N ALA A 141 15.94 -2.60 7.66
CA ALA A 141 16.47 -3.47 8.72
C ALA A 141 15.61 -3.43 9.99
N ALA A 142 15.18 -2.24 10.40
CA ALA A 142 14.31 -2.05 11.55
C ALA A 142 12.92 -2.66 11.31
N PHE A 143 12.34 -2.47 10.11
CA PHE A 143 11.12 -3.15 9.69
C PHE A 143 11.25 -4.68 9.83
N GLY A 144 12.34 -5.25 9.35
CA GLY A 144 12.62 -6.69 9.47
C GLY A 144 12.76 -7.16 10.92
N ASN A 145 13.32 -6.34 11.80
CA ASN A 145 13.40 -6.65 13.24
C ASN A 145 12.02 -6.68 13.89
N ILE A 146 11.15 -5.73 13.56
CA ILE A 146 9.76 -5.73 14.04
C ILE A 146 9.04 -7.00 13.55
N ALA A 147 9.13 -7.32 12.27
CA ALA A 147 8.49 -8.50 11.70
C ALA A 147 8.96 -9.83 12.33
N ARG A 148 10.25 -9.94 12.71
CA ARG A 148 10.77 -11.12 13.44
C ARG A 148 10.26 -11.22 14.88
N ARG A 149 10.10 -10.09 15.55
CA ARG A 149 9.61 -10.05 16.95
C ARG A 149 8.12 -10.34 17.05
N TYR A 150 7.35 -10.05 16.00
CA TYR A 150 5.90 -10.24 15.93
C TYR A 150 5.54 -11.12 14.72
N PRO A 151 5.83 -12.43 14.77
CA PRO A 151 5.70 -13.31 13.59
C PRO A 151 4.25 -13.56 13.15
N GLY A 152 3.27 -13.36 14.03
CA GLY A 152 1.84 -13.41 13.69
C GLY A 152 1.31 -12.10 13.06
N LEU A 153 2.05 -10.99 13.20
CA LEU A 153 1.68 -9.71 12.61
C LEU A 153 1.96 -9.69 11.10
N LYS A 154 0.92 -9.63 10.28
CA LYS A 154 1.06 -9.45 8.83
C LYS A 154 1.41 -8.00 8.51
N MET A 155 2.59 -7.78 7.98
CA MET A 155 3.12 -6.48 7.60
C MET A 155 3.37 -6.40 6.10
N HIS A 156 3.29 -5.21 5.52
CA HIS A 156 3.71 -5.02 4.14
C HIS A 156 4.48 -3.72 3.96
N ILE A 157 5.41 -3.76 3.01
CA ILE A 157 6.25 -2.64 2.62
C ILE A 157 5.53 -1.90 1.49
N ASP A 158 5.33 -0.58 1.65
CA ASP A 158 4.76 0.25 0.60
C ASP A 158 5.78 0.56 -0.50
N HIS A 159 5.29 0.77 -1.73
CA HIS A 159 6.05 1.33 -2.86
C HIS A 159 7.41 0.68 -3.09
N ILE A 160 7.46 -0.65 -3.03
CA ILE A 160 8.66 -1.45 -3.33
C ILE A 160 9.85 -1.13 -2.38
N GLY A 161 9.57 -0.71 -1.15
CA GLY A 161 10.62 -0.34 -0.19
C GLY A 161 11.41 0.89 -0.59
N ARG A 162 10.82 1.76 -1.40
CA ARG A 162 11.43 3.02 -1.82
C ARG A 162 10.86 4.15 -1.02
N GLY A 163 11.72 4.96 -0.43
CA GLY A 163 11.29 6.13 0.33
C GLY A 163 10.39 7.02 -0.51
N GLY A 164 9.14 7.15 -0.11
CA GLY A 164 8.25 8.13 -0.70
C GLY A 164 8.90 9.51 -0.61
N GLY A 165 9.12 10.16 -1.74
CA GLY A 165 9.62 11.52 -1.76
C GLY A 165 11.02 11.74 -2.31
N ARG A 166 11.78 10.69 -2.64
CA ARG A 166 12.99 10.86 -3.46
C ARG A 166 12.63 10.84 -4.94
N ALA A 167 11.90 11.86 -5.35
CA ALA A 167 11.50 12.05 -6.75
C ALA A 167 12.71 12.29 -7.70
N ASP A 168 13.88 12.54 -7.12
CA ASP A 168 15.15 12.74 -7.79
C ASP A 168 15.82 11.44 -8.25
N LEU A 169 15.48 10.30 -7.63
CA LEU A 169 16.04 9.01 -7.98
C LEU A 169 15.10 8.20 -8.86
N LYS A 170 15.64 7.67 -9.94
CA LYS A 170 14.94 6.77 -10.88
C LYS A 170 15.86 5.64 -11.31
N ASP A 171 15.28 4.65 -11.96
CA ASP A 171 15.99 3.56 -12.60
C ASP A 171 16.95 2.83 -11.63
N ASP A 172 18.11 2.42 -12.06
CA ASP A 172 19.08 1.66 -11.26
C ASP A 172 19.43 2.34 -9.94
N ALA A 173 19.56 3.67 -9.95
CA ALA A 173 19.90 4.42 -8.74
C ALA A 173 18.82 4.27 -7.64
N LEU A 174 17.55 4.15 -8.02
CA LEU A 174 16.46 3.94 -7.10
C LEU A 174 16.41 2.51 -6.54
N TYR A 175 16.83 1.53 -7.34
CA TYR A 175 16.85 0.12 -6.98
C TYR A 175 18.17 -0.36 -6.34
N ALA A 176 19.12 0.55 -6.06
CA ALA A 176 20.41 0.21 -5.46
C ALA A 176 20.26 -0.58 -4.14
N ASN A 177 19.24 -0.30 -3.33
CA ASN A 177 18.95 -1.00 -2.07
C ASN A 177 18.00 -2.21 -2.23
N LEU A 178 17.74 -2.65 -3.46
CA LEU A 178 16.85 -3.79 -3.70
C LEU A 178 17.26 -5.06 -2.95
N PRO A 179 18.55 -5.45 -2.85
CA PRO A 179 18.97 -6.64 -2.10
C PRO A 179 18.54 -6.62 -0.63
N GLU A 180 18.56 -5.46 0.02
CA GLU A 180 18.11 -5.32 1.42
C GLU A 180 16.61 -5.60 1.55
N MET A 181 15.81 -5.09 0.64
CA MET A 181 14.36 -5.34 0.61
C MET A 181 14.06 -6.82 0.28
N LEU A 182 14.75 -7.43 -0.69
CA LEU A 182 14.58 -8.83 -1.05
C LEU A 182 14.92 -9.78 0.10
N ALA A 183 15.88 -9.42 0.97
CA ALA A 183 16.21 -10.22 2.15
C ALA A 183 15.03 -10.40 3.12
N LEU A 184 14.06 -9.47 3.10
CA LEU A 184 12.85 -9.53 3.93
C LEU A 184 11.85 -10.61 3.45
N ALA A 185 11.99 -11.11 2.23
CA ALA A 185 11.15 -12.18 1.70
C ALA A 185 11.26 -13.50 2.50
N LYS A 186 12.36 -13.67 3.27
CA LYS A 186 12.54 -14.81 4.20
C LYS A 186 11.55 -14.80 5.36
N LEU A 187 10.90 -13.66 5.62
CA LEU A 187 9.90 -13.51 6.69
C LEU A 187 8.52 -13.77 6.10
N PRO A 188 7.81 -14.84 6.52
CA PRO A 188 6.54 -15.24 5.91
C PRO A 188 5.40 -14.25 6.18
N ASN A 189 5.53 -13.45 7.23
CA ASN A 189 4.60 -12.40 7.62
C ASN A 189 4.89 -11.03 6.97
N VAL A 190 5.79 -10.99 5.96
CA VAL A 190 6.13 -9.78 5.20
C VAL A 190 5.70 -9.92 3.74
N ALA A 191 5.00 -8.91 3.25
CA ALA A 191 4.61 -8.75 1.86
C ALA A 191 5.11 -7.41 1.30
N VAL A 192 4.96 -7.18 0.01
CA VAL A 192 5.38 -5.95 -0.66
C VAL A 192 4.30 -5.44 -1.62
N LYS A 193 4.02 -4.15 -1.56
CA LYS A 193 3.21 -3.47 -2.57
C LYS A 193 4.11 -3.01 -3.72
N LEU A 194 3.73 -3.40 -4.92
CA LEU A 194 4.35 -2.96 -6.17
C LEU A 194 3.81 -1.60 -6.63
N SER A 195 3.18 -0.86 -5.71
CA SER A 195 2.54 0.41 -6.01
C SER A 195 3.54 1.48 -6.42
N GLY A 196 3.11 2.33 -7.34
CA GLY A 196 3.92 3.45 -7.82
C GLY A 196 5.04 3.06 -8.80
N ALA A 197 5.08 1.84 -9.29
CA ALA A 197 6.15 1.35 -10.15
C ALA A 197 6.42 2.26 -11.38
N PRO A 198 5.43 2.72 -12.17
CA PRO A 198 5.67 3.62 -13.29
C PRO A 198 6.43 4.89 -12.94
N SER A 199 6.22 5.45 -11.75
CA SER A 199 6.89 6.70 -11.32
C SER A 199 8.38 6.54 -11.06
N THR A 200 8.89 5.32 -11.07
CA THR A 200 10.29 4.98 -10.79
C THR A 200 11.17 4.91 -12.02
N SER A 201 10.55 4.91 -13.18
CA SER A 201 11.24 4.87 -14.46
C SER A 201 11.42 6.26 -15.05
N SER A 202 12.54 6.46 -15.74
CA SER A 202 12.75 7.61 -16.63
C SER A 202 12.23 7.36 -18.05
N GLU A 203 11.92 6.11 -18.39
CA GLU A 203 11.40 5.75 -19.70
C GLU A 203 9.90 6.09 -19.84
N ALA A 204 9.45 6.19 -21.09
CA ALA A 204 8.04 6.21 -21.40
C ALA A 204 7.39 4.82 -21.20
N TYR A 205 6.05 4.79 -21.20
CA TYR A 205 5.30 3.54 -21.21
C TYR A 205 5.81 2.61 -22.34
N PRO A 206 6.03 1.34 -22.07
CA PRO A 206 5.65 0.56 -20.88
C PRO A 206 6.74 0.42 -19.79
N TYR A 207 7.71 1.34 -19.67
CA TYR A 207 8.68 1.38 -18.58
C TYR A 207 9.56 0.11 -18.49
N LYS A 208 10.07 -0.38 -19.63
CA LYS A 208 10.75 -1.69 -19.74
C LYS A 208 11.98 -1.83 -18.86
N ASN A 209 12.68 -0.74 -18.62
CA ASN A 209 13.89 -0.70 -17.79
C ASN A 209 13.68 -1.15 -16.34
N ILE A 210 12.44 -1.06 -15.81
CA ILE A 210 12.14 -1.51 -14.45
C ILE A 210 11.52 -2.91 -14.35
N HIS A 211 11.16 -3.53 -15.48
CA HIS A 211 10.50 -4.85 -15.47
C HIS A 211 11.38 -5.94 -14.83
N GLY A 212 12.71 -5.87 -15.01
CA GLY A 212 13.66 -6.79 -14.40
C GLY A 212 13.66 -6.74 -12.88
N TYR A 213 13.53 -5.56 -12.29
CA TYR A 213 13.43 -5.38 -10.83
C TYR A 213 12.11 -5.91 -10.28
N LEU A 214 11.00 -5.60 -10.96
CA LEU A 214 9.68 -6.13 -10.58
C LEU A 214 9.63 -7.65 -10.64
N ARG A 215 10.27 -8.24 -11.64
CA ARG A 215 10.43 -9.69 -11.76
C ARG A 215 11.18 -10.29 -10.58
N GLN A 216 12.34 -9.73 -10.23
CA GLN A 216 13.13 -10.19 -9.09
C GLN A 216 12.32 -10.14 -7.78
N ILE A 217 11.52 -9.08 -7.58
CA ILE A 217 10.69 -8.93 -6.40
C ILE A 217 9.63 -10.02 -6.35
N ILE A 218 8.89 -10.21 -7.47
CA ILE A 218 7.80 -11.19 -7.53
C ILE A 218 8.35 -12.63 -7.39
N GLU A 219 9.47 -12.96 -8.04
CA GLU A 219 10.10 -14.27 -7.92
C GLU A 219 10.64 -14.53 -6.51
N THR A 220 11.12 -13.50 -5.81
CA THR A 220 11.70 -13.66 -4.46
C THR A 220 10.65 -13.73 -3.35
N PHE A 221 9.62 -12.86 -3.38
CA PHE A 221 8.54 -12.86 -2.39
C PHE A 221 7.47 -13.92 -2.68
N GLY A 222 7.33 -14.31 -3.94
CA GLY A 222 6.22 -15.10 -4.44
C GLY A 222 4.97 -14.26 -4.71
N SER A 223 4.16 -14.68 -5.69
CA SER A 223 2.98 -13.95 -6.14
C SER A 223 1.91 -13.74 -5.05
N ASP A 224 1.88 -14.61 -4.03
CA ASP A 224 0.94 -14.51 -2.90
C ASP A 224 1.30 -13.40 -1.90
N ARG A 225 2.50 -12.78 -2.02
CA ARG A 225 2.96 -11.69 -1.16
C ARG A 225 3.40 -10.45 -1.92
N CYS A 226 3.01 -10.34 -3.18
CA CYS A 226 3.23 -9.17 -4.03
C CYS A 226 1.88 -8.58 -4.44
N PHE A 227 1.67 -7.28 -4.21
CA PHE A 227 0.38 -6.63 -4.46
C PHE A 227 0.56 -5.53 -5.49
N TRP A 228 -0.05 -5.69 -6.66
CA TRP A 228 -0.19 -4.61 -7.61
C TRP A 228 -0.92 -3.42 -6.99
N GLY A 229 -0.56 -2.21 -7.40
CA GLY A 229 -1.22 -0.98 -6.99
C GLY A 229 -0.62 0.23 -7.69
N THR A 230 -1.32 1.35 -7.66
CA THR A 230 -0.88 2.50 -8.43
C THR A 230 -0.42 3.68 -7.58
N ASP A 231 -1.16 4.07 -6.56
CA ASP A 231 -1.09 5.42 -6.00
C ASP A 231 -1.41 6.47 -7.10
N ILE A 232 -2.53 6.23 -7.80
CA ILE A 232 -2.88 6.84 -9.11
C ILE A 232 -2.69 8.35 -9.18
N THR A 233 -2.91 9.05 -8.10
CA THR A 233 -2.77 10.51 -8.06
C THR A 233 -1.33 11.01 -8.18
N ARG A 234 -0.35 10.09 -8.14
CA ARG A 234 1.10 10.35 -8.35
C ARG A 234 1.62 9.82 -9.68
N MET A 235 0.81 9.06 -10.44
CA MET A 235 1.30 8.37 -11.62
C MET A 235 1.55 9.33 -12.79
N PRO A 236 2.63 9.11 -13.57
CA PRO A 236 2.91 9.85 -14.79
C PRO A 236 2.07 9.35 -15.97
N CYS A 237 1.20 8.38 -15.77
CA CYS A 237 0.42 7.72 -16.80
C CYS A 237 -1.01 7.43 -16.32
N SER A 238 -1.87 6.99 -17.23
CA SER A 238 -3.25 6.63 -16.91
C SER A 238 -3.32 5.35 -16.07
N TRP A 239 -4.42 5.17 -15.33
CA TRP A 239 -4.68 3.92 -14.58
C TRP A 239 -4.70 2.71 -15.51
N LYS A 240 -5.29 2.87 -16.71
CA LYS A 240 -5.28 1.82 -17.74
C LYS A 240 -3.85 1.38 -18.11
N GLN A 241 -2.92 2.32 -18.29
CA GLN A 241 -1.51 2.01 -18.55
C GLN A 241 -0.85 1.32 -17.36
N CYS A 242 -1.20 1.67 -16.11
CA CYS A 242 -0.72 0.93 -14.94
C CYS A 242 -1.19 -0.53 -14.93
N VAL A 243 -2.42 -0.80 -15.41
CA VAL A 243 -2.95 -2.17 -15.56
C VAL A 243 -2.22 -2.89 -16.69
N THR A 244 -2.22 -2.33 -17.90
CA THR A 244 -1.69 -2.99 -19.11
C THR A 244 -0.18 -3.24 -19.03
N MET A 245 0.57 -2.43 -18.28
CA MET A 245 1.98 -2.69 -18.00
C MET A 245 2.21 -4.10 -17.42
N TYR A 246 1.33 -4.55 -16.51
CA TYR A 246 1.45 -5.89 -15.91
C TYR A 246 0.74 -6.98 -16.73
N THR A 247 -0.40 -6.67 -17.32
CA THR A 247 -1.24 -7.68 -17.99
C THR A 247 -0.84 -7.94 -19.43
N GLU A 248 -0.17 -7.02 -20.10
CA GLU A 248 0.16 -7.09 -21.52
C GLU A 248 1.67 -7.01 -21.80
N GLU A 249 2.39 -6.18 -21.02
CA GLU A 249 3.79 -5.87 -21.31
C GLU A 249 4.82 -6.72 -20.54
N MET A 250 4.34 -7.57 -19.60
CA MET A 250 5.18 -8.51 -18.84
C MET A 250 4.83 -9.97 -19.17
N PRO A 251 5.26 -10.51 -20.32
CA PRO A 251 4.85 -11.85 -20.79
C PRO A 251 5.27 -13.01 -19.87
N TRP A 252 6.23 -12.77 -18.97
CA TRP A 252 6.66 -13.72 -17.95
C TRP A 252 5.69 -13.81 -16.77
N LEU A 253 4.88 -12.77 -16.51
CA LEU A 253 3.86 -12.76 -15.46
C LEU A 253 2.52 -13.17 -16.05
N LYS A 254 2.09 -14.40 -15.79
CA LYS A 254 0.89 -14.99 -16.42
C LYS A 254 0.19 -15.99 -15.50
N GLY A 255 -1.01 -16.40 -15.92
CA GLY A 255 -1.81 -17.42 -15.22
C GLY A 255 -2.05 -17.04 -13.76
N ARG A 256 -1.91 -18.03 -12.87
CA ARG A 256 -2.14 -17.85 -11.42
C ARG A 256 -1.30 -16.70 -10.84
N ASP A 257 -0.04 -16.57 -11.21
CA ASP A 257 0.82 -15.54 -10.62
C ASP A 257 0.34 -14.13 -10.98
N LEU A 258 -0.08 -13.90 -12.21
CA LEU A 258 -0.71 -12.64 -12.63
C LEU A 258 -2.01 -12.38 -11.83
N GLU A 259 -2.88 -13.37 -11.68
CA GLU A 259 -4.13 -13.24 -10.92
C GLU A 259 -3.88 -12.91 -9.44
N ARG A 260 -2.85 -13.54 -8.86
CA ARG A 260 -2.46 -13.26 -7.48
C ARG A 260 -1.95 -11.83 -7.32
N VAL A 261 -0.97 -11.44 -8.12
CA VAL A 261 -0.35 -10.10 -8.06
C VAL A 261 -1.37 -9.00 -8.32
N MET A 262 -2.26 -9.16 -9.31
CA MET A 262 -3.20 -8.12 -9.71
C MET A 262 -4.37 -7.92 -8.74
N GLY A 263 -4.64 -8.88 -7.83
CA GLY A 263 -5.72 -8.65 -6.86
C GLY A 263 -5.90 -9.75 -5.82
N GLY A 264 -5.77 -11.02 -6.19
CA GLY A 264 -6.06 -12.14 -5.28
C GLY A 264 -5.21 -12.11 -4.00
N ALA A 265 -3.93 -11.78 -4.13
CA ALA A 265 -3.01 -11.78 -2.99
C ALA A 265 -3.35 -10.70 -1.95
N VAL A 266 -3.65 -9.48 -2.36
CA VAL A 266 -3.98 -8.39 -1.41
C VAL A 266 -5.30 -8.65 -0.70
N VAL A 267 -6.30 -9.21 -1.38
CA VAL A 267 -7.59 -9.57 -0.77
C VAL A 267 -7.39 -10.59 0.35
N ASP A 268 -6.65 -11.67 0.09
CA ASP A 268 -6.37 -12.71 1.07
C ASP A 268 -5.48 -12.21 2.22
N TRP A 269 -4.44 -11.42 1.89
CA TRP A 269 -3.54 -10.86 2.89
C TRP A 269 -4.25 -9.98 3.90
N LEU A 270 -5.13 -9.11 3.41
CA LEU A 270 -5.90 -8.21 4.25
C LEU A 270 -7.07 -8.92 4.96
N GLY A 271 -7.46 -10.11 4.50
CA GLY A 271 -8.68 -10.79 4.94
C GLY A 271 -9.93 -9.98 4.58
N TRP A 272 -9.90 -9.34 3.40
CA TRP A 272 -11.01 -8.54 2.91
C TRP A 272 -12.15 -9.44 2.44
N LYS A 273 -13.22 -9.51 3.23
CA LYS A 273 -14.47 -10.20 2.86
C LYS A 273 -15.26 -9.33 1.89
N ARG A 274 -14.81 -9.31 0.64
CA ARG A 274 -15.42 -8.51 -0.41
C ARG A 274 -16.79 -9.08 -0.78
N PRO A 275 -17.90 -8.33 -0.63
CA PRO A 275 -19.20 -8.78 -1.12
C PRO A 275 -19.18 -8.92 -2.65
N ALA A 276 -20.11 -9.74 -3.19
CA ALA A 276 -20.34 -9.76 -4.63
C ALA A 276 -20.87 -8.39 -5.09
N ALA A 277 -20.47 -7.95 -6.27
CA ALA A 277 -21.09 -6.78 -6.89
C ALA A 277 -22.57 -7.07 -7.11
N GLN A 278 -23.43 -6.13 -6.68
CA GLN A 278 -24.87 -6.21 -6.90
C GLN A 278 -25.23 -5.87 -8.33
#